data_b38a91cde838bd88afdc551428f23272
#
_entry.id   b38a91cde838bd88afdc551428f23272
#
_cell.length_a   1.000
_cell.length_b   1.000
_cell.length_c   1.000
_cell.angle_alpha   90.00
_cell.angle_beta   90.00
_cell.angle_gamma   90.00
#
_symmetry.space_group_name_H-M   'P 1'
#
loop_
_entity.id
_entity.type
_entity.pdbx_description
1 polymer ?
#
loop_
_entity_poly.entity_id
_entity_poly.type
_entity_poly.pdbx_seq_one_letter_code
_entity_poly.pdbx_strand_id
1 'polypeptide(L)'
;MKDGFLKIACVTPPLRVADCTYNADQIIAKAKEAAQAGAKLAAFPELCLTGYTCGDLFLQETLLRGAEEELVRILNETADLSILVIVGLPYASNGALYNCAAVCCQGKLLGMVPKQNLPNYSEFYEARHFTPERRQRCAHSAAIRNMRFRLAQSCSFPVRKCRTSLSAWRSARMCG
;
A
#
# COMPACT_ATOMS: atom_id res chain seq x y z
N MET A 1 -11.31 11.61 17.14
CA MET A 1 -10.01 11.81 17.82
C MET A 1 -10.34 12.28 19.22
N LYS A 2 -9.78 11.65 20.23
CA LYS A 2 -9.90 12.09 21.61
C LYS A 2 -8.65 12.93 21.90
N ASP A 3 -8.82 14.14 22.34
CA ASP A 3 -7.73 15.06 22.73
C ASP A 3 -6.68 15.38 21.61
N GLY A 4 -7.07 15.30 20.35
CA GLY A 4 -6.18 15.61 19.22
C GLY A 4 -5.18 14.50 18.85
N PHE A 5 -5.13 13.36 19.57
CA PHE A 5 -4.20 12.26 19.31
C PHE A 5 -4.78 11.22 18.36
N LEU A 6 -3.90 10.65 17.53
CA LEU A 6 -4.18 9.55 16.60
C LEU A 6 -3.32 8.34 16.96
N LYS A 7 -3.95 7.19 17.27
CA LYS A 7 -3.22 5.94 17.47
C LYS A 7 -2.90 5.31 16.12
N ILE A 8 -1.62 5.06 15.88
CA ILE A 8 -1.08 4.44 14.69
C ILE A 8 -0.43 3.12 15.08
N ALA A 9 -0.62 2.08 14.27
CA ALA A 9 0.08 0.81 14.37
C ALA A 9 1.10 0.70 13.22
N CYS A 10 2.38 0.56 13.56
CA CYS A 10 3.41 0.11 12.63
C CYS A 10 3.54 -1.40 12.82
N VAL A 11 3.29 -2.17 11.76
CA VAL A 11 3.14 -3.62 11.85
C VAL A 11 4.17 -4.31 10.98
N THR A 12 4.93 -5.23 11.54
CA THR A 12 5.90 -6.06 10.82
C THR A 12 5.50 -7.53 10.99
N PRO A 13 4.65 -8.08 10.11
CA PRO A 13 4.23 -9.48 10.18
C PRO A 13 5.33 -10.42 9.67
N PRO A 14 5.30 -11.72 10.00
CA PRO A 14 6.10 -12.71 9.30
C PRO A 14 5.65 -12.79 7.84
N LEU A 15 6.62 -12.83 6.91
CA LEU A 15 6.37 -12.88 5.48
C LEU A 15 7.07 -14.07 4.84
N ARG A 16 6.52 -14.53 3.70
CA ARG A 16 7.13 -15.51 2.80
C ARG A 16 7.36 -14.87 1.44
N VAL A 17 8.57 -15.03 0.92
CA VAL A 17 8.93 -14.50 -0.40
C VAL A 17 8.04 -15.12 -1.48
N ALA A 18 7.44 -14.29 -2.32
CA ALA A 18 6.54 -14.65 -3.43
C ALA A 18 5.25 -15.40 -3.05
N ASP A 19 4.95 -15.58 -1.76
CA ASP A 19 3.70 -16.20 -1.28
C ASP A 19 2.68 -15.11 -0.91
N CYS A 20 2.05 -14.52 -1.94
CA CYS A 20 1.11 -13.42 -1.76
C CYS A 20 -0.08 -13.81 -0.87
N THR A 21 -0.55 -15.05 -0.97
CA THR A 21 -1.70 -15.53 -0.20
C THR A 21 -1.38 -15.61 1.29
N TYR A 22 -0.25 -16.23 1.65
CA TYR A 22 0.19 -16.26 3.04
C TYR A 22 0.41 -14.86 3.60
N ASN A 23 1.08 -14.00 2.83
CA ASN A 23 1.37 -12.64 3.27
C ASN A 23 0.10 -11.82 3.49
N ALA A 24 -0.90 -11.98 2.60
CA ALA A 24 -2.20 -11.33 2.77
C ALA A 24 -2.94 -11.81 4.01
N ASP A 25 -2.89 -13.11 4.35
CA ASP A 25 -3.46 -13.63 5.60
C ASP A 25 -2.86 -12.94 6.82
N GLN A 26 -1.53 -12.79 6.84
CA GLN A 26 -0.84 -12.11 7.93
C GLN A 26 -1.22 -10.62 8.02
N ILE A 27 -1.31 -9.94 6.87
CA ILE A 27 -1.72 -8.53 6.79
C ILE A 27 -3.15 -8.35 7.32
N ILE A 28 -4.09 -9.20 6.87
CA ILE A 28 -5.50 -9.16 7.29
C ILE A 28 -5.62 -9.39 8.81
N ALA A 29 -4.96 -10.44 9.33
CA ALA A 29 -5.00 -10.75 10.75
C ALA A 29 -4.48 -9.58 11.60
N LYS A 30 -3.35 -9.01 11.22
CA LYS A 30 -2.73 -7.88 11.92
C LYS A 30 -3.51 -6.57 11.76
N ALA A 31 -4.17 -6.33 10.63
CA ALA A 31 -5.06 -5.18 10.47
C ALA A 31 -6.28 -5.27 11.40
N LYS A 32 -6.88 -6.47 11.54
CA LYS A 32 -7.97 -6.74 12.48
C LYS A 32 -7.52 -6.52 13.93
N GLU A 33 -6.34 -7.02 14.31
CA GLU A 33 -5.74 -6.82 15.63
C GLU A 33 -5.49 -5.32 15.92
N ALA A 34 -4.90 -4.59 14.98
CA ALA A 34 -4.66 -3.16 15.11
C ALA A 34 -5.97 -2.36 15.30
N ALA A 35 -7.03 -2.73 14.55
CA ALA A 35 -8.34 -2.11 14.67
C ALA A 35 -8.96 -2.36 16.05
N GLN A 36 -8.89 -3.59 16.55
CA GLN A 36 -9.35 -3.98 17.91
C GLN A 36 -8.59 -3.22 18.99
N ALA A 37 -7.29 -3.01 18.79
CA ALA A 37 -6.47 -2.20 19.68
C ALA A 37 -6.79 -0.69 19.61
N GLY A 38 -7.73 -0.26 18.76
CA GLY A 38 -8.18 1.11 18.61
C GLY A 38 -7.29 1.99 17.71
N ALA A 39 -6.37 1.39 16.94
CA ALA A 39 -5.61 2.13 15.93
C ALA A 39 -6.53 2.67 14.83
N LYS A 40 -6.18 3.82 14.26
CA LYS A 40 -6.89 4.45 13.14
C LYS A 40 -6.11 4.36 11.84
N LEU A 41 -4.86 3.94 11.92
CA LEU A 41 -3.99 3.64 10.79
C LEU A 41 -3.13 2.42 11.15
N ALA A 42 -3.01 1.47 10.22
CA ALA A 42 -2.04 0.39 10.24
C ALA A 42 -1.14 0.52 9.01
N ALA A 43 0.17 0.65 9.23
CA ALA A 43 1.16 0.71 8.17
C ALA A 43 1.98 -0.59 8.17
N PHE A 44 2.08 -1.22 7.02
CA PHE A 44 2.83 -2.43 6.76
C PHE A 44 4.11 -2.13 5.98
N PRO A 45 5.11 -3.02 6.00
CA PRO A 45 6.39 -2.81 5.33
C PRO A 45 6.27 -2.66 3.80
N GLU A 46 7.31 -2.12 3.21
CA GLU A 46 7.52 -2.05 1.78
C GLU A 46 7.44 -3.45 1.15
N LEU A 47 6.71 -3.57 0.01
CA LEU A 47 6.53 -4.82 -0.72
C LEU A 47 6.07 -6.01 0.15
N CYS A 48 5.39 -5.74 1.27
CA CYS A 48 5.00 -6.78 2.22
C CYS A 48 4.05 -7.83 1.64
N LEU A 49 3.37 -7.54 0.55
CA LEU A 49 2.45 -8.49 -0.08
C LEU A 49 3.20 -9.58 -0.87
N THR A 50 4.37 -9.26 -1.41
CA THR A 50 5.21 -10.21 -2.17
C THR A 50 6.47 -10.64 -1.41
N GLY A 51 6.91 -9.82 -0.46
CA GLY A 51 8.26 -9.84 0.08
C GLY A 51 9.20 -8.94 -0.74
N TYR A 52 10.17 -8.33 -0.06
CA TYR A 52 11.13 -7.41 -0.69
C TYR A 52 12.16 -8.13 -1.58
N THR A 53 12.54 -9.34 -1.23
CA THR A 53 13.66 -10.08 -1.85
C THR A 53 13.24 -11.02 -2.98
N CYS A 54 12.17 -10.72 -3.70
CA CYS A 54 11.68 -11.53 -4.84
C CYS A 54 12.64 -11.54 -6.04
N GLY A 55 13.54 -10.56 -6.16
CA GLY A 55 14.48 -10.49 -7.28
C GLY A 55 13.76 -10.47 -8.64
N ASP A 56 14.23 -11.27 -9.58
CA ASP A 56 13.67 -11.30 -10.94
C ASP A 56 12.23 -11.87 -11.01
N LEU A 57 11.70 -12.43 -9.92
CA LEU A 57 10.27 -12.81 -9.85
C LEU A 57 9.35 -11.60 -10.02
N PHE A 58 9.79 -10.39 -9.71
CA PHE A 58 9.03 -9.16 -9.99
C PHE A 58 8.72 -8.95 -11.47
N LEU A 59 9.45 -9.61 -12.38
CA LEU A 59 9.20 -9.55 -13.82
C LEU A 59 8.16 -10.59 -14.29
N GLN A 60 7.69 -11.45 -13.40
CA GLN A 60 6.72 -12.50 -13.72
C GLN A 60 5.29 -12.02 -13.50
N GLU A 61 4.47 -12.15 -14.55
CA GLU A 61 3.06 -11.76 -14.51
C GLU A 61 2.28 -12.52 -13.41
N THR A 62 2.62 -13.77 -13.13
CA THR A 62 1.99 -14.59 -12.09
C THR A 62 2.11 -13.94 -10.70
N LEU A 63 3.30 -13.42 -10.36
CA LEU A 63 3.51 -12.74 -9.07
C LEU A 63 2.72 -11.43 -9.00
N LEU A 64 2.74 -10.64 -10.09
CA LEU A 64 2.04 -9.36 -10.14
C LEU A 64 0.53 -9.53 -10.04
N ARG A 65 -0.03 -10.49 -10.78
CA ARG A 65 -1.46 -10.82 -10.70
C ARG A 65 -1.84 -11.35 -9.31
N GLY A 66 -1.03 -12.21 -8.72
CA GLY A 66 -1.22 -12.70 -7.35
C GLY A 66 -1.26 -11.55 -6.35
N ALA A 67 -0.36 -10.58 -6.47
CA ALA A 67 -0.35 -9.40 -5.60
C ALA A 67 -1.62 -8.54 -5.77
N GLU A 68 -2.11 -8.36 -7.01
CA GLU A 68 -3.36 -7.61 -7.25
C GLU A 68 -4.60 -8.36 -6.71
N GLU A 69 -4.65 -9.69 -6.88
CA GLU A 69 -5.73 -10.53 -6.37
C GLU A 69 -5.82 -10.47 -4.85
N GLU A 70 -4.68 -10.58 -4.20
CA GLU A 70 -4.60 -10.55 -2.76
C GLU A 70 -4.85 -9.16 -2.18
N LEU A 71 -4.49 -8.08 -2.89
CA LEU A 71 -4.89 -6.73 -2.50
C LEU A 71 -6.43 -6.59 -2.48
N VAL A 72 -7.11 -7.15 -3.51
CA VAL A 72 -8.59 -7.16 -3.55
C VAL A 72 -9.16 -7.95 -2.37
N ARG A 73 -8.55 -9.09 -2.02
CA ARG A 73 -8.96 -9.87 -0.86
C ARG A 73 -8.76 -9.09 0.46
N ILE A 74 -7.63 -8.40 0.62
CA ILE A 74 -7.38 -7.52 1.78
C ILE A 74 -8.47 -6.45 1.88
N LEU A 75 -8.84 -5.79 0.77
CA LEU A 75 -9.91 -4.79 0.74
C LEU A 75 -11.23 -5.37 1.25
N ASN A 76 -11.63 -6.55 0.75
CA ASN A 76 -12.88 -7.21 1.13
C ASN A 76 -12.88 -7.62 2.61
N GLU A 77 -11.80 -8.25 3.07
CA GLU A 77 -11.66 -8.77 4.43
C GLU A 77 -11.49 -7.69 5.52
N THR A 78 -11.17 -6.47 5.09
CA THR A 78 -11.04 -5.31 5.99
C THR A 78 -12.16 -4.27 5.78
N ALA A 79 -13.20 -4.60 5.02
CA ALA A 79 -14.27 -3.67 4.66
C ALA A 79 -15.02 -3.11 5.87
N ASP A 80 -15.23 -3.94 6.88
CA ASP A 80 -15.97 -3.57 8.11
C ASP A 80 -15.11 -2.81 9.13
N LEU A 81 -13.81 -2.70 8.87
CA LEU A 81 -12.89 -2.06 9.81
C LEU A 81 -12.84 -0.54 9.60
N SER A 82 -13.00 0.22 10.68
CA SER A 82 -12.82 1.68 10.68
C SER A 82 -11.36 2.07 10.88
N ILE A 83 -10.48 1.52 10.04
CA ILE A 83 -9.03 1.75 10.05
C ILE A 83 -8.53 2.00 8.63
N LEU A 84 -7.53 2.85 8.49
CA LEU A 84 -6.80 3.04 7.25
C LEU A 84 -5.64 2.03 7.23
N VAL A 85 -5.55 1.23 6.16
CA VAL A 85 -4.52 0.20 5.99
C VAL A 85 -3.61 0.59 4.83
N ILE A 86 -2.30 0.60 5.06
CA ILE A 86 -1.29 0.90 4.05
C ILE A 86 -0.49 -0.37 3.78
N VAL A 87 -0.53 -0.86 2.53
CA VAL A 87 0.08 -2.14 2.11
C VAL A 87 1.08 -1.89 0.98
N GLY A 88 2.30 -2.39 1.12
CA GLY A 88 3.33 -2.34 0.07
C GLY A 88 3.19 -3.48 -0.94
N LEU A 89 3.19 -3.15 -2.25
CA LEU A 89 3.12 -4.13 -3.33
C LEU A 89 3.76 -3.62 -4.63
N PRO A 90 4.20 -4.54 -5.53
CA PRO A 90 4.55 -4.18 -6.90
C PRO A 90 3.27 -3.91 -7.71
N TYR A 91 3.29 -2.90 -8.57
CA TYR A 91 2.17 -2.57 -9.44
C TYR A 91 2.64 -2.24 -10.86
N ALA A 92 2.11 -2.97 -11.86
CA ALA A 92 2.41 -2.75 -13.26
C ALA A 92 1.38 -1.81 -13.89
N SER A 93 1.83 -0.77 -14.58
CA SER A 93 0.97 0.15 -15.30
C SER A 93 1.70 0.77 -16.50
N ASN A 94 1.03 0.86 -17.65
CA ASN A 94 1.56 1.49 -18.86
C ASN A 94 2.95 0.98 -19.29
N GLY A 95 3.20 -0.33 -19.13
CA GLY A 95 4.48 -0.95 -19.51
C GLY A 95 5.62 -0.70 -18.52
N ALA A 96 5.35 -0.12 -17.37
CA ALA A 96 6.32 0.09 -16.29
C ALA A 96 5.87 -0.60 -15.01
N LEU A 97 6.84 -1.02 -14.19
CA LEU A 97 6.61 -1.63 -12.88
C LEU A 97 6.99 -0.62 -11.79
N TYR A 98 6.11 -0.45 -10.82
CA TYR A 98 6.26 0.48 -9.71
C TYR A 98 6.26 -0.25 -8.37
N ASN A 99 7.10 0.20 -7.47
CA ASN A 99 7.02 -0.14 -6.04
C ASN A 99 6.04 0.82 -5.39
N CYS A 100 4.89 0.33 -4.94
CA CYS A 100 3.77 1.15 -4.50
C CYS A 100 3.33 0.87 -3.07
N ALA A 101 2.80 1.90 -2.42
CA ALA A 101 2.01 1.77 -1.21
C ALA A 101 0.52 1.96 -1.56
N ALA A 102 -0.30 0.92 -1.39
CA ALA A 102 -1.74 0.98 -1.52
C ALA A 102 -2.38 1.51 -0.24
N VAL A 103 -3.24 2.50 -0.35
CA VAL A 103 -3.98 3.10 0.77
C VAL A 103 -5.42 2.62 0.73
N CYS A 104 -5.79 1.80 1.70
CA CYS A 104 -7.06 1.08 1.78
C CYS A 104 -7.88 1.58 2.97
N CYS A 105 -9.20 1.69 2.82
CA CYS A 105 -10.11 2.01 3.91
C CYS A 105 -11.51 1.51 3.60
N GLN A 106 -12.12 0.78 4.53
CA GLN A 106 -13.51 0.30 4.44
C GLN A 106 -13.84 -0.34 3.07
N GLY A 107 -13.04 -1.31 2.65
CA GLY A 107 -13.22 -2.04 1.39
C GLY A 107 -12.89 -1.24 0.13
N LYS A 108 -12.33 -0.02 0.25
CA LYS A 108 -12.02 0.85 -0.89
C LYS A 108 -10.54 1.10 -0.99
N LEU A 109 -10.00 0.97 -2.20
CA LEU A 109 -8.69 1.47 -2.55
C LEU A 109 -8.80 2.98 -2.78
N LEU A 110 -8.24 3.77 -1.86
CA LEU A 110 -8.27 5.23 -1.93
C LEU A 110 -7.25 5.77 -2.94
N GLY A 111 -6.13 5.07 -3.10
CA GLY A 111 -5.09 5.39 -4.06
C GLY A 111 -3.85 4.53 -3.86
N MET A 112 -2.90 4.69 -4.79
CA MET A 112 -1.57 4.09 -4.70
C MET A 112 -0.51 5.16 -4.83
N VAL A 113 0.52 5.06 -4.02
CA VAL A 113 1.65 5.98 -3.96
C VAL A 113 2.90 5.25 -4.44
N PRO A 114 3.40 5.53 -5.63
CA PRO A 114 4.62 4.93 -6.13
C PRO A 114 5.85 5.55 -5.46
N LYS A 115 6.86 4.72 -5.21
CA LYS A 115 8.16 5.14 -4.69
C LYS A 115 8.88 5.99 -5.72
N GLN A 116 9.40 7.14 -5.28
CA GLN A 116 10.11 8.09 -6.14
C GLN A 116 11.61 7.86 -6.14
N ASN A 117 12.19 7.64 -4.97
CA ASN A 117 13.62 7.45 -4.79
C ASN A 117 13.91 5.95 -4.67
N LEU A 118 14.44 5.36 -5.74
CA LEU A 118 14.83 3.96 -5.77
C LEU A 118 16.30 3.83 -5.37
N PRO A 119 16.63 3.17 -4.25
CA PRO A 119 18.01 2.90 -3.91
C PRO A 119 18.61 1.93 -4.94
N ASN A 120 19.80 2.26 -5.42
CA ASN A 120 20.53 1.45 -6.40
C ASN A 120 22.02 1.49 -6.07
N TYR A 121 22.37 1.13 -4.85
CA TYR A 121 23.71 1.10 -4.31
C TYR A 121 23.85 -0.07 -3.33
N SER A 122 25.06 -0.60 -3.20
CA SER A 122 25.36 -1.75 -2.34
C SER A 122 24.48 -2.96 -2.70
N GLU A 123 23.73 -3.52 -1.76
CA GLU A 123 22.79 -4.63 -1.93
C GLU A 123 21.44 -4.23 -2.56
N PHE A 124 21.20 -2.96 -2.77
CA PHE A 124 19.93 -2.48 -3.33
C PHE A 124 19.99 -2.38 -4.86
N TYR A 125 19.09 -3.09 -5.54
CA TYR A 125 18.99 -3.15 -7.00
C TYR A 125 17.59 -2.77 -7.49
N GLU A 126 16.91 -1.85 -6.82
CA GLU A 126 15.52 -1.54 -7.13
C GLU A 126 15.33 -1.01 -8.55
N ALA A 127 16.28 -0.23 -9.07
CA ALA A 127 16.24 0.30 -10.43
C ALA A 127 16.30 -0.80 -11.52
N ARG A 128 16.69 -2.05 -11.18
CA ARG A 128 16.62 -3.19 -12.09
C ARG A 128 15.19 -3.60 -12.40
N HIS A 129 14.28 -3.46 -11.45
CA HIS A 129 12.91 -3.96 -11.55
C HIS A 129 11.89 -2.83 -11.61
N PHE A 130 12.10 -1.77 -10.84
CA PHE A 130 11.13 -0.71 -10.67
C PHE A 130 11.51 0.57 -11.39
N THR A 131 10.49 1.28 -11.85
CA THR A 131 10.61 2.60 -12.45
C THR A 131 10.29 3.67 -11.40
N PRO A 132 11.16 4.68 -11.21
CA PRO A 132 10.83 5.78 -10.32
C PRO A 132 9.73 6.63 -10.95
N GLU A 133 8.72 6.99 -10.16
CA GLU A 133 7.71 7.93 -10.63
C GLU A 133 8.35 9.31 -10.80
N ARG A 134 8.53 9.76 -12.04
CA ARG A 134 8.98 11.13 -12.32
C ARG A 134 7.81 12.08 -12.10
N ARG A 135 8.08 13.23 -11.50
CA ARG A 135 7.12 14.32 -11.22
C ARG A 135 6.35 14.74 -12.48
N GLN A 136 5.36 13.96 -12.91
CA GLN A 136 4.34 14.45 -13.82
C GLN A 136 3.16 14.95 -12.99
N ARG A 137 2.70 16.16 -13.30
CA ARG A 137 1.68 16.90 -12.55
C ARG A 137 0.27 16.30 -12.61
N CYS A 138 0.09 15.11 -13.12
CA CYS A 138 -1.21 14.49 -13.31
C CYS A 138 -1.32 13.19 -12.52
N ALA A 139 -2.29 13.14 -11.62
CA ALA A 139 -2.76 11.88 -11.07
C ALA A 139 -3.33 11.04 -12.23
N HIS A 140 -2.68 9.95 -12.60
CA HIS A 140 -3.23 9.02 -13.58
C HIS A 140 -4.34 8.19 -12.91
N SER A 141 -5.47 8.04 -13.60
CA SER A 141 -6.45 7.04 -13.20
C SER A 141 -5.92 5.67 -13.59
N ALA A 142 -5.66 4.83 -12.60
CA ALA A 142 -5.27 3.45 -12.81
C ALA A 142 -6.40 2.54 -12.35
N ALA A 143 -6.40 1.28 -12.76
CA ALA A 143 -7.42 0.31 -12.38
C ALA A 143 -6.77 -1.02 -12.00
N ILE A 144 -7.20 -1.57 -10.87
CA ILE A 144 -6.97 -2.97 -10.49
C ILE A 144 -8.33 -3.66 -10.57
N ARG A 145 -8.47 -4.69 -11.40
CA ARG A 145 -9.69 -5.51 -11.54
C ARG A 145 -11.00 -4.69 -11.49
N ASN A 146 -11.12 -3.68 -12.35
CA ASN A 146 -12.27 -2.74 -12.43
C ASN A 146 -12.40 -1.72 -11.30
N MET A 147 -11.51 -1.70 -10.32
CA MET A 147 -11.44 -0.63 -9.32
C MET A 147 -10.59 0.52 -9.84
N ARG A 148 -11.21 1.68 -10.09
CA ARG A 148 -10.49 2.90 -10.46
C ARG A 148 -9.94 3.58 -9.22
N PHE A 149 -8.67 3.92 -9.23
CA PHE A 149 -8.00 4.66 -8.18
C PHE A 149 -7.04 5.70 -8.75
N ARG A 150 -6.49 6.56 -7.90
CA ARG A 150 -5.50 7.56 -8.29
C ARG A 150 -4.10 7.05 -7.99
N LEU A 151 -3.22 7.04 -8.97
CA LEU A 151 -1.78 7.04 -8.77
C LEU A 151 -1.39 8.49 -8.45
N ALA A 152 -0.93 8.78 -7.26
CA ALA A 152 -0.66 10.15 -6.85
C ALA A 152 0.68 10.26 -6.11
N GLN A 153 1.47 11.24 -6.51
CA GLN A 153 2.75 11.58 -5.86
C GLN A 153 2.58 12.34 -4.54
N SER A 154 1.47 13.05 -4.40
CA SER A 154 1.11 13.72 -3.16
C SER A 154 -0.33 13.40 -2.83
N CYS A 155 -0.54 12.68 -1.75
CA CYS A 155 -1.85 12.30 -1.31
C CYS A 155 -2.54 13.46 -0.58
N SER A 156 -3.19 14.35 -1.33
CA SER A 156 -4.35 15.06 -0.80
C SER A 156 -5.58 14.19 -1.06
N PHE A 157 -5.75 13.11 -0.29
CA PHE A 157 -6.99 12.36 -0.35
C PHE A 157 -8.12 13.22 0.19
N PRO A 158 -9.24 13.37 -0.52
CA PRO A 158 -10.43 13.99 0.05
C PRO A 158 -10.99 13.04 1.12
N VAL A 159 -10.53 13.22 2.34
CA VAL A 159 -10.90 12.43 3.53
C VAL A 159 -12.38 12.61 3.92
N ARG A 160 -13.18 13.28 3.11
CA ARG A 160 -14.59 13.58 3.39
C ARG A 160 -15.51 12.35 3.51
N LYS A 161 -15.05 11.13 3.23
CA LYS A 161 -15.89 9.92 3.30
C LYS A 161 -15.45 8.87 4.31
N CYS A 162 -14.28 8.97 4.90
CA CYS A 162 -13.94 8.15 6.06
C CYS A 162 -14.43 8.91 7.30
N ARG A 163 -15.45 8.42 8.01
CA ARG A 163 -16.02 9.04 9.23
C ARG A 163 -15.03 9.13 10.40
N THR A 164 -13.80 8.79 10.20
CA THR A 164 -12.69 9.06 11.11
C THR A 164 -12.05 10.38 10.69
N SER A 165 -12.17 11.39 11.54
CA SER A 165 -11.62 12.74 11.34
C SER A 165 -10.09 12.69 11.09
N LEU A 166 -9.68 12.61 9.86
CA LEU A 166 -8.28 12.65 9.41
C LEU A 166 -7.84 14.07 9.04
N SER A 167 -8.32 15.09 9.74
CA SER A 167 -7.81 16.45 9.58
C SER A 167 -6.32 16.60 9.93
N ALA A 168 -5.75 15.64 10.68
CA ALA A 168 -4.34 15.63 11.07
C ALA A 168 -3.36 15.18 9.94
N TRP A 169 -3.85 14.64 8.82
CA TRP A 169 -2.99 14.12 7.76
C TRP A 169 -2.44 15.18 6.80
N ARG A 170 -2.88 16.44 6.93
CA ARG A 170 -2.40 17.53 6.06
C ARG A 170 -0.95 17.93 6.28
N SER A 171 -0.32 17.52 7.36
CA SER A 171 1.04 17.97 7.72
C SER A 171 2.09 16.85 7.78
N ALA A 172 1.72 15.60 7.64
CA ALA A 172 2.71 14.52 7.56
C ALA A 172 3.34 14.50 6.16
N ARG A 173 4.34 15.33 5.93
CA ARG A 173 5.31 15.09 4.84
C ARG A 173 6.05 13.81 5.22
N MET A 174 5.86 12.77 4.46
CA MET A 174 6.77 11.63 4.52
C MET A 174 8.12 12.11 3.99
N CYS A 175 8.99 12.55 4.90
CA CYS A 175 10.40 12.70 4.63
C CYS A 175 10.98 11.28 4.58
N GLY A 176 11.40 10.85 3.39
CA GLY A 176 12.31 9.74 3.18
C GLY A 176 13.73 10.25 3.22
#